data_df4b2185eb6e0e578a875d71ca5f4fae
#
_entry.id   df4b2185eb6e0e578a875d71ca5f4fae
#
_cell.length_a   1.000
_cell.length_b   1.000
_cell.length_c   1.000
_cell.angle_alpha   90.00
_cell.angle_beta   90.00
_cell.angle_gamma   90.00
#
_symmetry.space_group_name_H-M   'P 1'
#
loop_
_entity.id
_entity.type
_entity.pdbx_description
1 polymer ?
#
loop_
_entity_poly.entity_id
_entity_poly.type
_entity_poly.pdbx_seq_one_letter_code
_entity_poly.pdbx_strand_id
1 'polypeptide(L)'
;PHLTTRRQRQMCIRDSAGFEEIERFDPAAMTAGRGYYMTRQGSSLIAVRAGQGRLDAGLRLVGAHTDSPNLSVKPNPVKGRDGCVQLGVDVYGGALLNPWFDRDLAIAGRVTLLSASGELCSTLFDSARPVAVVPSLAIHLDRDANKQRSINPQKDVVPLVMLGDPQQFDFKVWLAETLTAQDAQWQDARVMDYELSLYDVQAPAVAGMDESWITSARLDNLLSCFAGLSALIDADDAEWSMLVATDHEEVGSASTVGAQGPMLMDALTALVPEPQDNQQLRTDSWMLSVDNAHAVHPNYADKHDDQHSPRLGGGPVIKINRNQRYATDSEGAARLRLLAERAEVDVQAFVMRADLACGSTIGPITATETGIATTDLGVPTLAMHSIRELACAADIPQLVSLLTAFYRRLA
;
A
#
# COMPACT_ATOMS: atom_id res chain seq x y z
N PRO A 1 0.63 -6.03 10.66
CA PRO A 1 1.35 -5.35 9.56
C PRO A 1 0.70 -4.03 9.19
N HIS A 2 -0.63 -3.96 9.04
CA HIS A 2 -1.34 -2.69 8.95
C HIS A 2 -1.14 -1.80 10.18
N LEU A 3 -0.99 -2.39 11.36
CA LEU A 3 -0.70 -1.71 12.63
C LEU A 3 0.66 -1.03 12.66
N THR A 4 1.72 -1.77 12.32
CA THR A 4 3.08 -1.22 12.32
C THR A 4 3.19 -0.10 11.29
N THR A 5 2.60 -0.28 10.13
CA THR A 5 2.63 0.72 9.05
C THR A 5 1.80 1.96 9.38
N ARG A 6 0.65 1.80 10.06
CA ARG A 6 -0.18 2.92 10.51
C ARG A 6 0.48 3.69 11.65
N ARG A 7 0.98 3.00 12.70
CA ARG A 7 1.76 3.63 13.79
C ARG A 7 3.06 4.25 13.26
N GLN A 8 3.79 3.56 12.38
CA GLN A 8 5.01 4.12 11.80
C GLN A 8 4.73 5.33 10.93
N ARG A 9 3.66 5.35 10.14
CA ARG A 9 3.28 6.54 9.36
C ARG A 9 2.86 7.69 10.26
N GLN A 10 2.03 7.46 11.27
CA GLN A 10 1.67 8.48 12.26
C GLN A 10 2.88 8.94 13.06
N MET A 11 3.77 8.03 13.48
CA MET A 11 5.03 8.37 14.15
C MET A 11 5.97 9.16 13.25
N CYS A 12 6.21 8.73 12.00
CA CYS A 12 7.10 9.45 11.08
C CYS A 12 6.54 10.84 10.74
N ILE A 13 5.25 10.97 10.48
CA ILE A 13 4.63 12.26 10.16
C ILE A 13 4.53 13.13 11.42
N ARG A 14 4.03 12.60 12.52
CA ARG A 14 3.71 13.34 13.73
C ARG A 14 4.94 13.63 14.60
N ASP A 15 5.71 12.59 14.90
CA ASP A 15 6.77 12.69 15.92
C ASP A 15 8.14 13.06 15.33
N SER A 16 8.41 12.72 14.07
CA SER A 16 9.71 12.96 13.44
C SER A 16 9.74 14.18 12.52
N ALA A 17 8.62 14.54 11.89
CA ALA A 17 8.55 15.62 10.91
C ALA A 17 7.69 16.82 11.35
N GLY A 18 7.04 16.74 12.51
CA GLY A 18 6.25 17.83 13.08
C GLY A 18 5.00 18.18 12.27
N PHE A 19 4.42 17.22 11.53
CA PHE A 19 3.13 17.40 10.87
C PHE A 19 1.99 17.38 11.87
N GLU A 20 1.03 18.27 11.69
CA GLU A 20 -0.15 18.40 12.55
C GLU A 20 -1.34 17.58 11.97
N GLU A 21 -1.98 16.77 12.81
CA GLU A 21 -3.21 16.07 12.45
C GLU A 21 -4.38 17.03 12.48
N ILE A 22 -5.16 17.09 11.41
CA ILE A 22 -6.31 17.97 11.26
C ILE A 22 -7.52 17.17 10.76
N GLU A 23 -8.71 17.62 11.10
CA GLU A 23 -9.97 17.01 10.63
C GLU A 23 -10.30 17.44 9.19
N ARG A 24 -9.92 18.67 8.82
CA ARG A 24 -10.18 19.26 7.52
C ARG A 24 -9.08 20.27 7.17
N PHE A 25 -8.69 20.34 5.90
CA PHE A 25 -7.80 21.38 5.41
C PHE A 25 -8.51 22.73 5.39
N ASP A 26 -7.86 23.75 5.94
CA ASP A 26 -8.26 25.15 5.91
C ASP A 26 -7.02 26.01 5.63
N PRO A 27 -6.81 26.47 4.38
CA PRO A 27 -5.63 27.25 4.02
C PRO A 27 -5.44 28.51 4.86
N ALA A 28 -6.51 29.11 5.37
CA ALA A 28 -6.44 30.30 6.22
C ALA A 28 -5.82 30.00 7.60
N ALA A 29 -5.92 28.76 8.07
CA ALA A 29 -5.34 28.30 9.31
C ALA A 29 -3.96 27.63 9.13
N MET A 30 -3.55 27.36 7.88
CA MET A 30 -2.30 26.68 7.57
C MET A 30 -1.16 27.68 7.43
N THR A 31 -0.01 27.36 8.01
CA THR A 31 1.21 28.17 7.98
C THR A 31 2.19 27.62 6.94
N ALA A 32 2.70 28.47 6.06
CA ALA A 32 3.72 28.07 5.09
C ALA A 32 4.93 27.40 5.75
N GLY A 33 5.44 26.37 5.15
CA GLY A 33 6.53 25.52 5.66
C GLY A 33 6.09 24.46 6.67
N ARG A 34 4.84 24.51 7.18
CA ARG A 34 4.31 23.46 8.05
C ARG A 34 3.63 22.36 7.28
N GLY A 35 3.70 21.15 7.83
CA GLY A 35 3.01 19.98 7.34
C GLY A 35 1.71 19.70 8.12
N TYR A 36 0.68 19.27 7.40
CA TYR A 36 -0.63 18.91 7.95
C TYR A 36 -1.07 17.57 7.34
N TYR A 37 -1.79 16.76 8.10
CA TYR A 37 -2.35 15.53 7.55
C TYR A 37 -3.72 15.22 8.09
N MET A 38 -4.49 14.49 7.31
CA MET A 38 -5.76 13.89 7.73
C MET A 38 -5.80 12.42 7.35
N THR A 39 -6.54 11.65 8.12
CA THR A 39 -6.79 10.23 7.84
C THR A 39 -8.28 9.99 7.62
N ARG A 40 -8.62 9.01 6.79
CA ARG A 40 -10.00 8.55 6.61
C ARG A 40 -10.09 7.07 6.94
N GLN A 41 -11.02 6.71 7.84
CA GLN A 41 -11.20 5.36 8.38
C GLN A 41 -9.88 4.70 8.85
N GLY A 42 -8.85 5.53 9.10
CA GLY A 42 -7.55 5.12 9.57
C GLY A 42 -6.74 4.23 8.63
N SER A 43 -7.15 4.07 7.38
CA SER A 43 -6.43 3.29 6.38
C SER A 43 -5.89 4.16 5.25
N SER A 44 -6.57 5.25 4.88
CA SER A 44 -6.09 6.22 3.90
C SER A 44 -5.60 7.51 4.55
N LEU A 45 -4.66 8.19 3.89
CA LEU A 45 -3.97 9.38 4.39
C LEU A 45 -3.84 10.41 3.26
N ILE A 46 -4.10 11.69 3.59
CA ILE A 46 -3.62 12.83 2.81
C ILE A 46 -2.72 13.67 3.71
N ALA A 47 -1.50 13.94 3.24
CA ALA A 47 -0.59 14.86 3.90
C ALA A 47 -0.25 16.02 2.95
N VAL A 48 -0.22 17.24 3.49
CA VAL A 48 0.03 18.47 2.75
C VAL A 48 1.15 19.24 3.42
N ARG A 49 2.10 19.72 2.64
CA ARG A 49 3.04 20.77 3.06
C ARG A 49 2.56 22.09 2.49
N ALA A 50 2.23 23.02 3.38
CA ALA A 50 1.77 24.34 3.00
C ALA A 50 2.93 25.16 2.40
N GLY A 51 2.73 25.71 1.20
CA GLY A 51 3.71 26.53 0.52
C GLY A 51 3.50 28.04 0.73
N GLN A 52 4.50 28.85 0.37
CA GLN A 52 4.39 30.31 0.27
C GLN A 52 3.76 30.75 -1.06
N GLY A 53 3.84 29.89 -2.10
CA GLY A 53 3.27 30.12 -3.40
C GLY A 53 1.74 30.16 -3.37
N ARG A 54 1.17 30.66 -4.45
CA ARG A 54 -0.31 30.69 -4.63
C ARG A 54 -0.82 29.26 -4.78
N LEU A 55 -1.82 28.92 -4.00
CA LEU A 55 -2.42 27.57 -4.04
C LEU A 55 -3.09 27.27 -5.39
N ASP A 56 -3.69 28.29 -6.03
CA ASP A 56 -4.31 28.20 -7.35
C ASP A 56 -3.31 28.03 -8.52
N ALA A 57 -2.00 28.14 -8.27
CA ALA A 57 -0.95 27.83 -9.26
C ALA A 57 -0.71 26.34 -9.48
N GLY A 58 -1.56 25.49 -8.92
CA GLY A 58 -1.51 24.02 -9.02
C GLY A 58 -0.70 23.37 -7.91
N LEU A 59 -1.01 22.12 -7.64
CA LEU A 59 -0.33 21.28 -6.65
C LEU A 59 0.63 20.29 -7.33
N ARG A 60 1.66 19.90 -6.60
CA ARG A 60 2.42 18.68 -6.88
C ARG A 60 1.93 17.56 -5.97
N LEU A 61 1.33 16.53 -6.57
CA LEU A 61 0.76 15.40 -5.84
C LEU A 61 1.55 14.13 -6.09
N VAL A 62 1.88 13.41 -5.04
CA VAL A 62 2.32 12.01 -5.13
C VAL A 62 1.19 11.14 -4.62
N GLY A 63 0.77 10.18 -5.43
CA GLY A 63 -0.23 9.18 -5.08
C GLY A 63 0.42 7.82 -4.86
N ALA A 64 -0.03 7.09 -3.84
CA ALA A 64 0.36 5.71 -3.56
C ALA A 64 -0.81 4.97 -2.90
N HIS A 65 -0.69 3.66 -2.67
CA HIS A 65 -1.70 2.92 -1.91
C HIS A 65 -1.13 2.24 -0.67
N THR A 66 -2.01 1.92 0.26
CA THR A 66 -1.63 1.47 1.60
C THR A 66 -1.89 -0.01 1.85
N ASP A 67 -2.73 -0.62 1.04
CA ASP A 67 -3.10 -2.03 1.10
C ASP A 67 -2.10 -2.91 0.33
N SER A 68 -2.21 -4.21 0.52
CA SER A 68 -1.39 -5.23 -0.14
C SER A 68 -2.14 -6.56 -0.12
N PRO A 69 -1.94 -7.46 -1.10
CA PRO A 69 -2.61 -8.75 -1.14
C PRO A 69 -2.33 -9.58 0.11
N ASN A 70 -3.39 -10.25 0.60
CA ASN A 70 -3.29 -11.04 1.82
C ASN A 70 -4.37 -12.12 1.93
N LEU A 71 -4.38 -12.87 3.04
CA LEU A 71 -5.45 -13.77 3.44
C LEU A 71 -6.26 -13.09 4.55
N SER A 72 -7.49 -12.67 4.25
CA SER A 72 -8.40 -12.00 5.17
C SER A 72 -9.26 -12.99 5.94
N VAL A 73 -9.39 -12.83 7.24
CA VAL A 73 -10.20 -13.70 8.10
C VAL A 73 -11.69 -13.44 7.87
N LYS A 74 -12.47 -14.50 7.58
CA LYS A 74 -13.92 -14.40 7.34
C LYS A 74 -14.70 -14.00 8.59
N PRO A 75 -15.90 -13.41 8.48
CA PRO A 75 -16.72 -13.02 9.64
C PRO A 75 -17.10 -14.18 10.58
N ASN A 76 -17.31 -15.39 10.05
CA ASN A 76 -17.52 -16.64 10.79
C ASN A 76 -16.42 -17.63 10.41
N PRO A 77 -15.20 -17.49 10.98
CA PRO A 77 -14.03 -18.15 10.42
C PRO A 77 -13.81 -19.57 10.95
N VAL A 78 -14.37 -19.89 12.14
CA VAL A 78 -14.02 -21.15 12.82
C VAL A 78 -14.59 -22.34 12.05
N LYS A 79 -13.70 -23.23 11.68
CA LYS A 79 -13.99 -24.54 11.12
C LYS A 79 -12.91 -25.52 11.55
N GLY A 80 -13.10 -26.79 11.26
CA GLY A 80 -12.07 -27.77 11.58
C GLY A 80 -12.51 -29.18 11.27
N ARG A 81 -11.53 -30.06 11.31
CA ARG A 81 -11.65 -31.48 11.02
C ARG A 81 -10.54 -32.23 11.72
N ASP A 82 -10.79 -33.49 12.04
CA ASP A 82 -9.78 -34.45 12.50
C ASP A 82 -8.95 -33.95 13.71
N GLY A 83 -9.62 -33.27 14.65
CA GLY A 83 -8.97 -32.73 15.87
C GLY A 83 -8.15 -31.47 15.67
N CYS A 84 -8.35 -30.78 14.56
CA CYS A 84 -7.70 -29.50 14.27
C CYS A 84 -8.74 -28.37 14.12
N VAL A 85 -8.44 -27.19 14.68
CA VAL A 85 -9.18 -25.95 14.47
C VAL A 85 -8.49 -25.15 13.37
N GLN A 86 -9.28 -24.66 12.44
CA GLN A 86 -8.87 -23.87 11.28
C GLN A 86 -9.66 -22.57 11.21
N LEU A 87 -9.12 -21.56 10.53
CA LEU A 87 -9.85 -20.33 10.19
C LEU A 87 -10.16 -20.27 8.70
N GLY A 88 -11.42 -19.98 8.37
CA GLY A 88 -11.82 -19.63 7.02
C GLY A 88 -11.25 -18.27 6.64
N VAL A 89 -10.65 -18.18 5.45
CA VAL A 89 -10.09 -16.95 4.91
C VAL A 89 -10.63 -16.67 3.50
N ASP A 90 -10.59 -15.41 3.10
CA ASP A 90 -10.73 -14.95 1.72
C ASP A 90 -9.38 -14.44 1.22
N VAL A 91 -9.11 -14.61 -0.06
CA VAL A 91 -7.96 -14.00 -0.71
C VAL A 91 -8.31 -12.56 -1.05
N TYR A 92 -7.57 -11.63 -0.46
CA TYR A 92 -7.66 -10.20 -0.75
C TYR A 92 -6.67 -9.85 -1.85
N GLY A 93 -7.16 -9.25 -2.94
CA GLY A 93 -6.35 -8.86 -4.09
C GLY A 93 -5.77 -10.03 -4.89
N GLY A 94 -4.78 -9.75 -5.71
CA GLY A 94 -4.12 -10.71 -6.59
C GLY A 94 -2.96 -11.49 -5.95
N ALA A 95 -3.12 -12.04 -4.74
CA ALA A 95 -2.05 -12.70 -4.01
C ALA A 95 -1.43 -13.91 -4.75
N LEU A 96 -0.11 -14.02 -4.76
CA LEU A 96 0.59 -15.25 -5.09
C LEU A 96 0.42 -16.24 -3.94
N LEU A 97 -0.43 -17.27 -4.11
CA LEU A 97 -0.83 -18.16 -3.01
C LEU A 97 0.26 -19.15 -2.61
N ASN A 98 1.10 -19.60 -3.55
CA ASN A 98 2.12 -20.61 -3.26
C ASN A 98 3.10 -20.22 -2.14
N PRO A 99 3.60 -18.97 -2.04
CA PRO A 99 4.52 -18.57 -0.97
C PRO A 99 3.89 -18.47 0.43
N TRP A 100 2.57 -18.58 0.55
CA TRP A 100 1.88 -18.57 1.85
C TRP A 100 1.96 -19.87 2.62
N PHE A 101 2.28 -20.98 1.93
CA PHE A 101 2.44 -22.27 2.57
C PHE A 101 3.69 -22.31 3.43
N ASP A 102 3.59 -23.06 4.54
CA ASP A 102 4.69 -23.37 5.47
C ASP A 102 5.32 -22.12 6.14
N ARG A 103 4.56 -21.03 6.25
CA ARG A 103 4.97 -19.81 6.91
C ARG A 103 4.39 -19.69 8.31
N ASP A 104 5.16 -19.07 9.19
CA ASP A 104 4.71 -18.68 10.51
C ASP A 104 3.85 -17.41 10.38
N LEU A 105 2.54 -17.56 10.54
CA LEU A 105 1.58 -16.50 10.30
C LEU A 105 1.03 -15.92 11.61
N ALA A 106 1.01 -14.60 11.69
CA ALA A 106 0.30 -13.84 12.71
C ALA A 106 -0.98 -13.21 12.14
N ILE A 107 -1.84 -12.68 13.00
CA ILE A 107 -3.10 -12.02 12.65
C ILE A 107 -3.05 -10.58 13.13
N ALA A 108 -3.40 -9.62 12.26
CA ALA A 108 -3.52 -8.23 12.63
C ALA A 108 -4.62 -7.52 11.83
N GLY A 109 -5.12 -6.41 12.38
CA GLY A 109 -6.11 -5.56 11.72
C GLY A 109 -6.88 -4.70 12.70
N ARG A 110 -8.14 -4.42 12.39
CA ARG A 110 -9.07 -3.64 13.21
C ARG A 110 -10.08 -4.55 13.88
N VAL A 111 -10.38 -4.28 15.14
CA VAL A 111 -11.46 -4.92 15.88
C VAL A 111 -12.43 -3.83 16.37
N THR A 112 -13.71 -4.02 16.11
CA THR A 112 -14.79 -3.17 16.62
C THR A 112 -15.40 -3.82 17.85
N LEU A 113 -15.43 -3.06 18.94
CA LEU A 113 -15.82 -3.50 20.26
C LEU A 113 -17.04 -2.73 20.75
N LEU A 114 -17.84 -3.38 21.57
CA LEU A 114 -18.77 -2.73 22.49
C LEU A 114 -18.08 -2.65 23.85
N SER A 115 -17.80 -1.43 24.30
CA SER A 115 -17.18 -1.19 25.61
C SER A 115 -18.10 -1.58 26.77
N ALA A 116 -17.57 -1.66 27.98
CA ALA A 116 -18.35 -1.87 29.18
C ALA A 116 -19.40 -0.74 29.44
N SER A 117 -19.16 0.48 28.94
CA SER A 117 -20.11 1.60 28.95
C SER A 117 -21.21 1.52 27.91
N GLY A 118 -21.17 0.55 26.99
CA GLY A 118 -22.14 0.38 25.91
C GLY A 118 -21.84 1.21 24.66
N GLU A 119 -20.65 1.77 24.53
CA GLU A 119 -20.23 2.53 23.35
C GLU A 119 -19.51 1.65 22.33
N LEU A 120 -19.78 1.86 21.05
CA LEU A 120 -19.01 1.26 19.95
C LEU A 120 -17.68 1.99 19.78
N CYS A 121 -16.61 1.25 19.83
CA CYS A 121 -15.25 1.76 19.60
C CYS A 121 -14.46 0.78 18.74
N SER A 122 -13.39 1.25 18.11
CA SER A 122 -12.49 0.41 17.32
C SER A 122 -11.07 0.53 17.85
N THR A 123 -10.38 -0.60 17.86
CA THR A 123 -8.95 -0.67 18.20
C THR A 123 -8.20 -1.49 17.17
N LEU A 124 -6.90 -1.34 17.19
CA LEU A 124 -6.02 -2.15 16.38
C LEU A 124 -5.59 -3.39 17.19
N PHE A 125 -5.59 -4.53 16.50
CA PHE A 125 -5.20 -5.82 17.03
C PHE A 125 -3.96 -6.32 16.29
N ASP A 126 -3.05 -6.93 17.01
CA ASP A 126 -1.93 -7.70 16.46
C ASP A 126 -1.65 -8.87 17.43
N SER A 127 -1.68 -10.10 16.94
CA SER A 127 -1.29 -11.26 17.76
C SER A 127 0.19 -11.23 18.18
N ALA A 128 1.01 -10.41 17.50
CA ALA A 128 2.44 -10.17 17.74
C ALA A 128 3.33 -11.44 17.79
N ARG A 129 2.74 -12.60 17.54
CA ARG A 129 3.39 -13.91 17.50
C ARG A 129 2.74 -14.78 16.45
N PRO A 130 3.42 -15.85 15.98
CA PRO A 130 2.79 -16.84 15.09
C PRO A 130 1.61 -17.50 15.80
N VAL A 131 0.46 -17.53 15.14
CA VAL A 131 -0.79 -18.16 15.64
C VAL A 131 -1.43 -19.06 14.59
N ALA A 132 -0.89 -19.08 13.36
CA ALA A 132 -1.47 -19.82 12.25
C ALA A 132 -0.38 -20.33 11.30
N VAL A 133 -0.70 -21.40 10.57
CA VAL A 133 0.13 -21.93 9.47
C VAL A 133 -0.78 -22.55 8.41
N VAL A 134 -0.43 -22.38 7.14
CA VAL A 134 -1.03 -23.12 6.02
C VAL A 134 -0.06 -24.23 5.64
N PRO A 135 -0.23 -25.46 6.12
CA PRO A 135 0.75 -26.52 5.85
C PRO A 135 0.62 -27.05 4.42
N SER A 136 1.75 -27.27 3.77
CA SER A 136 1.79 -28.00 2.50
C SER A 136 1.41 -29.47 2.71
N LEU A 137 0.80 -30.07 1.70
CA LEU A 137 0.66 -31.53 1.67
C LEU A 137 2.04 -32.16 1.44
N ALA A 138 2.35 -33.20 2.19
CA ALA A 138 3.62 -33.91 2.06
C ALA A 138 3.80 -34.45 0.63
N ILE A 139 5.00 -34.33 0.07
CA ILE A 139 5.32 -34.77 -1.30
C ILE A 139 4.93 -36.23 -1.57
N HIS A 140 4.91 -37.09 -0.55
CA HIS A 140 4.49 -38.48 -0.68
C HIS A 140 3.00 -38.64 -0.99
N LEU A 141 2.18 -37.64 -0.65
CA LEU A 141 0.74 -37.61 -0.89
C LEU A 141 0.37 -36.76 -2.13
N ASP A 142 1.31 -35.95 -2.64
CA ASP A 142 1.17 -35.15 -3.85
C ASP A 142 2.48 -35.18 -4.67
N ARG A 143 2.70 -36.28 -5.39
CA ARG A 143 3.96 -36.52 -6.13
C ARG A 143 4.15 -35.59 -7.35
N ASP A 144 3.10 -34.95 -7.80
CA ASP A 144 3.12 -34.02 -8.92
C ASP A 144 3.21 -32.54 -8.50
N ALA A 145 3.30 -32.26 -7.20
CA ALA A 145 3.37 -30.91 -6.66
C ALA A 145 4.46 -30.01 -7.32
N ASN A 146 5.62 -30.59 -7.65
CA ASN A 146 6.71 -29.88 -8.31
C ASN A 146 6.58 -29.77 -9.84
N LYS A 147 5.60 -30.46 -10.45
CA LYS A 147 5.36 -30.41 -11.90
C LYS A 147 4.19 -29.49 -12.26
N GLN A 148 3.08 -29.64 -11.48
CA GLN A 148 1.87 -28.86 -11.68
C GLN A 148 1.10 -28.80 -10.36
N ARG A 149 1.08 -27.64 -9.74
CA ARG A 149 0.27 -27.36 -8.55
C ARG A 149 -0.82 -26.38 -8.88
N SER A 150 -2.09 -26.78 -8.72
CA SER A 150 -3.23 -25.88 -8.72
C SER A 150 -3.66 -25.63 -7.29
N ILE A 151 -3.80 -24.38 -6.89
CA ILE A 151 -4.19 -24.01 -5.52
C ILE A 151 -5.63 -23.50 -5.56
N ASN A 152 -6.51 -24.19 -4.85
CA ASN A 152 -7.89 -23.72 -4.67
C ASN A 152 -7.98 -22.81 -3.44
N PRO A 153 -8.31 -21.51 -3.60
CA PRO A 153 -8.30 -20.55 -2.50
C PRO A 153 -9.31 -20.89 -1.39
N GLN A 154 -10.38 -21.62 -1.69
CA GLN A 154 -11.41 -22.00 -0.70
C GLN A 154 -11.01 -23.20 0.16
N LYS A 155 -10.14 -24.08 -0.38
CA LYS A 155 -9.83 -25.39 0.24
C LYS A 155 -8.39 -25.50 0.74
N ASP A 156 -7.43 -24.94 -0.02
CA ASP A 156 -6.02 -25.28 0.14
C ASP A 156 -5.28 -24.26 1.02
N VAL A 157 -5.77 -23.01 1.12
CA VAL A 157 -5.11 -21.92 1.89
C VAL A 157 -5.76 -21.68 3.25
N VAL A 158 -6.37 -22.69 3.82
CA VAL A 158 -7.07 -22.62 5.12
C VAL A 158 -6.07 -22.85 6.25
N PRO A 159 -5.72 -21.83 7.06
CA PRO A 159 -4.72 -21.98 8.10
C PRO A 159 -5.21 -22.83 9.27
N LEU A 160 -4.32 -23.66 9.80
CA LEU A 160 -4.43 -24.31 11.11
C LEU A 160 -4.06 -23.29 12.19
N VAL A 161 -4.82 -23.29 13.30
CA VAL A 161 -4.56 -22.37 14.42
C VAL A 161 -4.36 -23.08 15.75
N MET A 162 -4.93 -24.28 15.94
CA MET A 162 -4.70 -25.06 17.14
C MET A 162 -5.19 -26.51 16.96
N LEU A 163 -4.81 -27.38 17.89
CA LEU A 163 -5.43 -28.70 18.07
C LEU A 163 -6.65 -28.55 18.98
N GLY A 164 -7.72 -29.29 18.70
CA GLY A 164 -8.93 -29.27 19.51
C GLY A 164 -10.21 -29.43 18.72
N ASP A 165 -11.33 -29.27 19.43
CA ASP A 165 -12.67 -29.32 18.86
C ASP A 165 -13.08 -27.90 18.42
N PRO A 166 -13.37 -27.66 17.12
CA PRO A 166 -13.80 -26.36 16.64
C PRO A 166 -15.11 -25.88 17.28
N GLN A 167 -15.96 -26.78 17.81
CA GLN A 167 -17.19 -26.40 18.51
C GLN A 167 -16.94 -25.77 19.89
N GLN A 168 -15.75 -25.97 20.46
CA GLN A 168 -15.35 -25.41 21.75
C GLN A 168 -14.49 -24.14 21.62
N PHE A 169 -14.18 -23.70 20.41
CA PHE A 169 -13.37 -22.53 20.15
C PHE A 169 -14.23 -21.37 19.63
N ASP A 170 -14.20 -20.25 20.33
CA ASP A 170 -14.81 -18.99 19.89
C ASP A 170 -13.72 -17.98 19.54
N PHE A 171 -13.66 -17.62 18.27
CA PHE A 171 -12.64 -16.70 17.78
C PHE A 171 -12.80 -15.26 18.33
N LYS A 172 -14.07 -14.81 18.56
CA LYS A 172 -14.31 -13.47 19.14
C LYS A 172 -13.94 -13.43 20.63
N VAL A 173 -14.14 -14.52 21.34
CA VAL A 173 -13.66 -14.66 22.74
C VAL A 173 -12.13 -14.61 22.78
N TRP A 174 -11.47 -15.39 21.93
CA TRP A 174 -10.01 -15.36 21.83
C TRP A 174 -9.45 -13.97 21.52
N LEU A 175 -10.11 -13.20 20.61
CA LEU A 175 -9.73 -11.81 20.31
C LEU A 175 -9.89 -10.91 21.54
N ALA A 176 -11.01 -11.01 22.26
CA ALA A 176 -11.26 -10.21 23.45
C ALA A 176 -10.24 -10.49 24.57
N GLU A 177 -9.95 -11.78 24.83
CA GLU A 177 -8.94 -12.20 25.81
C GLU A 177 -7.54 -11.70 25.45
N THR A 178 -7.18 -11.80 24.15
CA THR A 178 -5.86 -11.33 23.66
C THR A 178 -5.74 -9.81 23.77
N LEU A 179 -6.78 -9.05 23.43
CA LEU A 179 -6.81 -7.60 23.58
C LEU A 179 -6.71 -7.19 25.05
N THR A 180 -7.45 -7.84 25.94
CA THR A 180 -7.39 -7.58 27.39
C THR A 180 -6.01 -7.88 27.97
N ALA A 181 -5.34 -8.94 27.50
CA ALA A 181 -3.98 -9.26 27.91
C ALA A 181 -2.95 -8.23 27.42
N GLN A 182 -3.19 -7.57 26.28
CA GLN A 182 -2.34 -6.50 25.76
C GLN A 182 -2.60 -5.15 26.40
N ASP A 183 -3.86 -4.86 26.75
CA ASP A 183 -4.28 -3.60 27.38
C ASP A 183 -5.54 -3.82 28.20
N ALA A 184 -5.42 -3.68 29.51
CA ALA A 184 -6.49 -3.91 30.47
C ALA A 184 -7.71 -2.97 30.30
N GLN A 185 -7.59 -1.88 29.52
CA GLN A 185 -8.75 -1.03 29.21
C GLN A 185 -9.85 -1.78 28.45
N TRP A 186 -9.53 -2.92 27.80
CA TRP A 186 -10.47 -3.73 27.04
C TRP A 186 -11.12 -4.84 27.89
N GLN A 187 -10.86 -4.85 29.20
CA GLN A 187 -11.56 -5.76 30.09
C GLN A 187 -13.08 -5.54 30.00
N ASP A 188 -13.82 -6.63 29.92
CA ASP A 188 -15.29 -6.63 29.76
C ASP A 188 -15.81 -6.04 28.42
N ALA A 189 -14.94 -5.69 27.49
CA ALA A 189 -15.35 -5.32 26.15
C ALA A 189 -15.74 -6.55 25.31
N ARG A 190 -16.80 -6.43 24.51
CA ARG A 190 -17.28 -7.50 23.64
C ARG A 190 -16.90 -7.23 22.19
N VAL A 191 -16.26 -8.16 21.51
CA VAL A 191 -15.97 -8.08 20.08
C VAL A 191 -17.27 -8.18 19.28
N MET A 192 -17.59 -7.12 18.55
CA MET A 192 -18.76 -7.05 17.66
C MET A 192 -18.41 -7.53 16.27
N ASP A 193 -17.36 -6.99 15.68
CA ASP A 193 -16.88 -7.35 14.34
C ASP A 193 -15.39 -7.04 14.19
N TYR A 194 -14.80 -7.40 13.04
CA TYR A 194 -13.39 -7.21 12.77
C TYR A 194 -13.07 -7.18 11.27
N GLU A 195 -11.94 -6.57 10.96
CA GLU A 195 -11.25 -6.60 9.66
C GLU A 195 -9.81 -7.07 9.93
N LEU A 196 -9.56 -8.37 9.81
CA LEU A 196 -8.30 -9.00 10.20
C LEU A 196 -7.68 -9.74 9.02
N SER A 197 -6.37 -9.65 8.92
CA SER A 197 -5.57 -10.31 7.89
C SER A 197 -4.41 -11.09 8.51
N LEU A 198 -4.04 -12.19 7.86
CA LEU A 198 -2.83 -12.91 8.19
C LEU A 198 -1.60 -12.21 7.61
N TYR A 199 -0.46 -12.41 8.27
CA TYR A 199 0.84 -11.94 7.79
C TYR A 199 1.97 -12.86 8.26
N ASP A 200 3.04 -12.91 7.45
CA ASP A 200 4.28 -13.59 7.81
C ASP A 200 5.05 -12.80 8.88
N VAL A 201 5.44 -13.47 9.95
CA VAL A 201 6.23 -12.84 11.03
C VAL A 201 7.70 -12.64 10.65
N GLN A 202 8.14 -13.14 9.51
CA GLN A 202 9.51 -12.97 9.04
C GLN A 202 9.82 -11.49 8.82
N ALA A 203 10.79 -10.96 9.54
CA ALA A 203 11.21 -9.57 9.43
C ALA A 203 11.79 -9.24 8.05
N PRO A 204 11.69 -7.96 7.60
CA PRO A 204 12.45 -7.48 6.46
C PRO A 204 13.96 -7.73 6.62
N ALA A 205 14.64 -7.89 5.50
CA ALA A 205 16.09 -8.10 5.53
C ALA A 205 16.78 -7.38 4.35
N VAL A 206 17.96 -6.84 4.62
CA VAL A 206 18.93 -6.55 3.57
C VAL A 206 19.56 -7.89 3.19
N ALA A 207 19.60 -8.20 1.91
CA ALA A 207 19.93 -9.52 1.37
C ALA A 207 20.82 -9.41 0.12
N GLY A 208 21.32 -10.56 -0.32
CA GLY A 208 22.32 -10.66 -1.39
C GLY A 208 23.73 -10.78 -0.83
N MET A 209 24.65 -11.34 -1.61
CA MET A 209 26.07 -11.47 -1.18
C MET A 209 26.74 -10.11 -1.02
N ASP A 210 26.22 -9.10 -1.68
CA ASP A 210 26.70 -7.72 -1.71
C ASP A 210 25.71 -6.74 -1.01
N GLU A 211 24.70 -7.29 -0.31
CA GLU A 211 23.67 -6.52 0.41
C GLU A 211 22.88 -5.55 -0.50
N SER A 212 22.78 -5.83 -1.79
CA SER A 212 22.12 -4.97 -2.77
C SER A 212 20.60 -5.02 -2.74
N TRP A 213 19.99 -5.99 -2.04
CA TRP A 213 18.55 -6.22 -2.06
C TRP A 213 17.89 -5.96 -0.72
N ILE A 214 16.64 -5.51 -0.80
CA ILE A 214 15.70 -5.53 0.33
C ILE A 214 14.65 -6.59 0.03
N THR A 215 14.47 -7.52 0.97
CA THR A 215 13.38 -8.50 0.93
C THR A 215 12.40 -8.23 2.05
N SER A 216 11.14 -8.06 1.71
CA SER A 216 10.07 -7.78 2.68
C SER A 216 8.72 -8.20 2.13
N ALA A 217 7.76 -8.37 2.99
CA ALA A 217 6.36 -8.35 2.58
C ALA A 217 5.93 -6.90 2.30
N ARG A 218 4.98 -6.71 1.39
CA ARG A 218 4.28 -5.43 1.17
C ARG A 218 5.19 -4.27 0.70
N LEU A 219 6.25 -4.58 -0.06
CA LEU A 219 6.99 -3.54 -0.77
C LEU A 219 6.05 -2.83 -1.75
N ASP A 220 5.18 -3.60 -2.38
CA ASP A 220 3.97 -3.13 -3.04
C ASP A 220 2.85 -2.93 -1.99
N ASN A 221 2.46 -1.65 -1.63
CA ASN A 221 3.06 -0.43 -2.18
C ASN A 221 3.62 0.47 -1.05
N LEU A 222 4.00 -0.13 0.08
CA LEU A 222 4.55 0.61 1.22
C LEU A 222 5.88 1.29 0.89
N LEU A 223 6.63 0.77 -0.10
CA LEU A 223 7.85 1.39 -0.58
C LEU A 223 7.55 2.77 -1.18
N SER A 224 6.53 2.87 -2.04
CA SER A 224 6.11 4.14 -2.64
C SER A 224 5.52 5.10 -1.60
N CYS A 225 4.75 4.57 -0.62
CA CYS A 225 4.29 5.37 0.52
C CYS A 225 5.46 5.95 1.32
N PHE A 226 6.50 5.16 1.57
CA PHE A 226 7.72 5.62 2.25
C PHE A 226 8.46 6.68 1.44
N ALA A 227 8.67 6.44 0.14
CA ALA A 227 9.40 7.37 -0.71
C ALA A 227 8.65 8.71 -0.86
N GLY A 228 7.33 8.67 -1.10
CA GLY A 228 6.49 9.86 -1.20
C GLY A 228 6.47 10.67 0.09
N LEU A 229 6.38 10.00 1.24
CA LEU A 229 6.43 10.65 2.54
C LEU A 229 7.80 11.27 2.84
N SER A 230 8.89 10.54 2.59
CA SER A 230 10.25 11.05 2.79
C SER A 230 10.50 12.29 1.94
N ALA A 231 10.10 12.25 0.67
CA ALA A 231 10.22 13.39 -0.22
C ALA A 231 9.37 14.60 0.22
N LEU A 232 8.14 14.36 0.75
CA LEU A 232 7.28 15.43 1.26
C LEU A 232 7.87 16.08 2.53
N ILE A 233 8.49 15.30 3.39
CA ILE A 233 9.19 15.81 4.58
C ILE A 233 10.36 16.72 4.18
N ASP A 234 11.09 16.35 3.12
CA ASP A 234 12.25 17.06 2.60
C ASP A 234 11.89 18.18 1.60
N ALA A 235 10.60 18.31 1.25
CA ALA A 235 10.13 19.39 0.38
C ALA A 235 10.35 20.75 1.05
N ASP A 236 10.70 21.76 0.25
CA ASP A 236 10.78 23.15 0.74
C ASP A 236 9.36 23.75 0.90
N ASP A 237 9.31 25.00 1.34
CA ASP A 237 8.08 25.76 1.53
C ASP A 237 7.74 26.71 0.37
N ALA A 238 8.44 26.59 -0.75
CA ALA A 238 8.17 27.46 -1.90
C ALA A 238 6.79 27.18 -2.48
N GLU A 239 6.41 25.91 -2.59
CA GLU A 239 5.21 25.44 -3.27
C GLU A 239 4.38 24.48 -2.43
N TRP A 240 3.08 24.43 -2.70
CA TRP A 240 2.17 23.47 -2.08
C TRP A 240 2.38 22.08 -2.64
N SER A 241 2.59 21.13 -1.72
CA SER A 241 2.89 19.73 -2.04
C SER A 241 1.98 18.79 -1.27
N MET A 242 1.56 17.68 -1.91
CA MET A 242 0.59 16.74 -1.32
C MET A 242 1.02 15.29 -1.55
N LEU A 243 0.89 14.47 -0.52
CA LEU A 243 0.90 13.00 -0.61
C LEU A 243 -0.51 12.49 -0.39
N VAL A 244 -0.97 11.60 -1.28
CA VAL A 244 -2.25 10.89 -1.18
C VAL A 244 -1.96 9.39 -1.14
N ALA A 245 -2.25 8.73 -0.03
CA ALA A 245 -2.10 7.29 0.11
C ALA A 245 -3.48 6.67 0.36
N THR A 246 -4.04 6.01 -0.64
CA THR A 246 -5.39 5.41 -0.61
C THR A 246 -5.35 3.93 -0.22
N ASP A 247 -6.46 3.42 0.27
CA ASP A 247 -6.66 2.00 0.55
C ASP A 247 -7.39 1.32 -0.63
N HIS A 248 -7.48 -0.01 -0.61
CA HIS A 248 -8.28 -0.83 -1.53
C HIS A 248 -7.86 -0.76 -3.01
N GLU A 249 -6.62 -0.38 -3.32
CA GLU A 249 -6.11 -0.43 -4.70
C GLU A 249 -6.18 -1.85 -5.26
N GLU A 250 -5.73 -2.81 -4.49
CA GLU A 250 -5.59 -4.23 -4.83
C GLU A 250 -6.92 -4.93 -5.16
N VAL A 251 -8.03 -4.27 -4.84
CA VAL A 251 -9.40 -4.75 -5.11
C VAL A 251 -10.22 -3.76 -5.95
N GLY A 252 -9.55 -2.81 -6.62
CA GLY A 252 -10.14 -1.92 -7.63
C GLY A 252 -10.56 -0.54 -7.15
N SER A 253 -10.15 -0.09 -5.95
CA SER A 253 -10.31 1.29 -5.45
C SER A 253 -11.75 1.79 -5.24
N ALA A 254 -12.78 0.96 -5.43
CA ALA A 254 -14.19 1.35 -5.35
C ALA A 254 -14.70 1.35 -3.91
N SER A 255 -14.23 2.30 -3.10
CA SER A 255 -14.66 2.47 -1.70
C SER A 255 -14.52 3.93 -1.28
N THR A 256 -15.05 4.27 -0.09
CA THR A 256 -14.96 5.64 0.46
C THR A 256 -13.53 6.07 0.81
N VAL A 257 -12.59 5.13 0.90
CA VAL A 257 -11.18 5.33 1.22
C VAL A 257 -10.24 4.97 0.05
N GLY A 258 -10.78 4.37 -1.01
CA GLY A 258 -10.05 4.06 -2.25
C GLY A 258 -9.91 5.29 -3.16
N ALA A 259 -9.15 5.14 -4.24
CA ALA A 259 -8.91 6.24 -5.19
C ALA A 259 -10.18 6.70 -5.95
N GLN A 260 -11.22 5.87 -6.06
CA GLN A 260 -12.54 6.27 -6.57
C GLN A 260 -13.38 7.00 -5.51
N GLY A 261 -12.96 7.00 -4.26
CA GLY A 261 -13.69 7.64 -3.18
C GLY A 261 -13.49 9.17 -3.16
N PRO A 262 -14.32 9.89 -2.38
CA PRO A 262 -14.36 11.34 -2.41
C PRO A 262 -13.21 12.02 -1.67
N MET A 263 -12.32 11.28 -1.00
CA MET A 263 -11.34 11.83 -0.06
C MET A 263 -10.43 12.91 -0.68
N LEU A 264 -9.90 12.65 -1.89
CA LEU A 264 -9.04 13.61 -2.57
C LEU A 264 -9.84 14.85 -3.03
N MET A 265 -11.02 14.65 -3.63
CA MET A 265 -11.87 15.76 -4.05
C MET A 265 -12.36 16.61 -2.89
N ASP A 266 -12.69 15.99 -1.74
CA ASP A 266 -13.04 16.70 -0.50
C ASP A 266 -11.87 17.58 -0.02
N ALA A 267 -10.64 17.05 -0.07
CA ALA A 267 -9.43 17.77 0.31
C ALA A 267 -9.15 18.94 -0.63
N LEU A 268 -9.23 18.74 -1.95
CA LEU A 268 -9.04 19.80 -2.96
C LEU A 268 -10.11 20.89 -2.83
N THR A 269 -11.36 20.51 -2.57
CA THR A 269 -12.46 21.48 -2.35
C THR A 269 -12.28 22.24 -1.04
N ALA A 270 -11.77 21.61 0.00
CA ALA A 270 -11.47 22.28 1.26
C ALA A 270 -10.32 23.27 1.14
N LEU A 271 -9.30 22.94 0.32
CA LEU A 271 -8.17 23.82 0.03
C LEU A 271 -8.59 25.01 -0.85
N VAL A 272 -9.45 24.80 -1.86
CA VAL A 272 -9.92 25.85 -2.78
C VAL A 272 -11.43 25.68 -2.99
N PRO A 273 -12.26 26.37 -2.17
CA PRO A 273 -13.72 26.16 -2.18
C PRO A 273 -14.44 26.70 -3.42
N GLU A 274 -13.91 27.76 -4.04
CA GLU A 274 -14.54 28.35 -5.21
C GLU A 274 -14.45 27.43 -6.43
N PRO A 275 -15.56 27.04 -7.07
CA PRO A 275 -15.56 26.01 -8.11
C PRO A 275 -14.66 26.31 -9.31
N GLN A 276 -14.59 27.56 -9.76
CA GLN A 276 -13.74 27.98 -10.89
C GLN A 276 -12.25 27.88 -10.53
N ASP A 277 -11.89 28.35 -9.34
CA ASP A 277 -10.51 28.32 -8.86
C ASP A 277 -10.08 26.88 -8.56
N ASN A 278 -10.99 26.03 -8.07
CA ASN A 278 -10.75 24.60 -7.88
C ASN A 278 -10.53 23.88 -9.22
N GLN A 279 -11.30 24.23 -10.26
CA GLN A 279 -11.08 23.68 -11.59
C GLN A 279 -9.70 24.10 -12.13
N GLN A 280 -9.32 25.36 -11.95
CA GLN A 280 -8.01 25.88 -12.36
C GLN A 280 -6.89 25.18 -11.59
N LEU A 281 -7.02 25.06 -10.25
CA LEU A 281 -6.10 24.29 -9.40
C LEU A 281 -5.83 22.91 -9.99
N ARG A 282 -6.89 22.14 -10.30
CA ARG A 282 -6.76 20.78 -10.85
C ARG A 282 -6.12 20.77 -12.23
N THR A 283 -6.42 21.73 -13.08
CA THR A 283 -5.85 21.86 -14.42
C THR A 283 -4.34 22.12 -14.36
N ASP A 284 -3.88 22.94 -13.41
CA ASP A 284 -2.48 23.32 -13.24
C ASP A 284 -1.70 22.36 -12.33
N SER A 285 -2.41 21.40 -11.72
CA SER A 285 -1.80 20.36 -10.90
C SER A 285 -1.19 19.24 -11.75
N TRP A 286 -0.19 18.58 -11.17
CA TRP A 286 0.39 17.37 -11.74
C TRP A 286 0.58 16.31 -10.65
N MET A 287 0.13 15.09 -10.94
CA MET A 287 0.26 13.95 -10.05
C MET A 287 1.26 12.93 -10.57
N LEU A 288 2.12 12.45 -9.71
CA LEU A 288 2.88 11.22 -9.90
C LEU A 288 2.18 10.09 -9.15
N SER A 289 1.61 9.14 -9.89
CA SER A 289 1.06 7.90 -9.35
C SER A 289 2.21 6.92 -9.18
N VAL A 290 2.60 6.71 -7.92
CA VAL A 290 3.80 5.93 -7.58
C VAL A 290 3.37 4.56 -7.07
N ASP A 291 3.70 3.55 -7.86
CA ASP A 291 3.35 2.17 -7.60
C ASP A 291 4.39 1.26 -8.25
N ASN A 292 4.79 0.18 -7.57
CA ASN A 292 5.90 -0.65 -8.00
C ASN A 292 5.75 -1.14 -9.43
N ALA A 293 6.89 -1.32 -10.10
CA ALA A 293 6.95 -1.81 -11.47
C ALA A 293 7.53 -3.24 -11.52
N HIS A 294 7.22 -3.97 -12.57
CA HIS A 294 7.77 -5.31 -12.77
C HIS A 294 9.23 -5.25 -13.24
N ALA A 295 10.17 -5.70 -12.41
CA ALA A 295 11.54 -5.95 -12.87
C ALA A 295 11.60 -7.17 -13.77
N VAL A 296 12.50 -7.16 -14.76
CA VAL A 296 12.77 -8.35 -15.55
C VAL A 296 13.30 -9.48 -14.67
N HIS A 297 12.58 -10.60 -14.69
CA HIS A 297 12.98 -11.77 -13.90
C HIS A 297 14.03 -12.58 -14.70
N PRO A 298 15.22 -12.84 -14.15
CA PRO A 298 16.31 -13.47 -14.91
C PRO A 298 15.96 -14.87 -15.46
N ASN A 299 15.09 -15.61 -14.77
CA ASN A 299 14.65 -16.93 -15.22
C ASN A 299 13.45 -16.90 -16.18
N TYR A 300 12.81 -15.73 -16.37
CA TYR A 300 11.57 -15.56 -17.16
C TYR A 300 11.62 -14.26 -17.96
N ALA A 301 12.78 -13.93 -18.53
CA ALA A 301 12.98 -12.69 -19.30
C ALA A 301 12.03 -12.58 -20.50
N ASP A 302 11.60 -13.71 -21.06
CA ASP A 302 10.62 -13.82 -22.13
C ASP A 302 9.22 -13.29 -21.78
N LYS A 303 8.95 -12.99 -20.49
CA LYS A 303 7.69 -12.37 -20.04
C LYS A 303 7.66 -10.86 -20.20
N HIS A 304 8.77 -10.24 -20.56
CA HIS A 304 8.87 -8.80 -20.81
C HIS A 304 8.93 -8.48 -22.29
N ASP A 305 8.58 -7.25 -22.63
CA ASP A 305 8.86 -6.66 -23.93
C ASP A 305 10.38 -6.48 -24.09
N ASP A 306 10.94 -6.81 -25.27
CA ASP A 306 12.38 -6.85 -25.50
C ASP A 306 13.09 -5.49 -25.31
N GLN A 307 12.36 -4.40 -25.51
CA GLN A 307 12.89 -3.03 -25.45
C GLN A 307 12.57 -2.31 -24.15
N HIS A 308 11.64 -2.86 -23.33
CA HIS A 308 11.08 -2.19 -22.14
C HIS A 308 11.09 -3.13 -20.93
N SER A 309 12.26 -3.69 -20.62
CA SER A 309 12.51 -4.65 -19.55
C SER A 309 13.26 -3.97 -18.39
N PRO A 310 12.57 -3.39 -17.41
CA PRO A 310 13.23 -2.72 -16.29
C PRO A 310 14.10 -3.67 -15.48
N ARG A 311 15.25 -3.19 -15.02
CA ARG A 311 16.20 -3.94 -14.22
C ARG A 311 16.24 -3.43 -12.79
N LEU A 312 16.46 -4.31 -11.84
CA LEU A 312 16.84 -3.94 -10.48
C LEU A 312 18.13 -3.11 -10.52
N GLY A 313 18.19 -2.02 -9.76
CA GLY A 313 19.35 -1.12 -9.73
C GLY A 313 19.44 -0.14 -10.90
N GLY A 314 18.44 -0.12 -11.78
CA GLY A 314 18.38 0.81 -12.93
C GLY A 314 17.59 2.09 -12.66
N GLY A 315 17.18 2.33 -11.44
CA GLY A 315 16.37 3.50 -11.05
C GLY A 315 14.87 3.34 -11.30
N PRO A 316 14.09 4.39 -10.99
CA PRO A 316 12.63 4.42 -11.16
C PRO A 316 12.19 4.15 -12.60
N VAL A 317 11.01 3.58 -12.74
CA VAL A 317 10.44 3.09 -14.00
C VAL A 317 9.20 3.90 -14.37
N ILE A 318 9.19 4.54 -15.51
CA ILE A 318 8.00 5.19 -16.11
C ILE A 318 7.13 4.10 -16.70
N LYS A 319 5.88 3.99 -16.24
CA LYS A 319 4.92 2.97 -16.71
C LYS A 319 4.06 3.54 -17.83
N ILE A 320 4.03 2.89 -18.99
CA ILE A 320 3.31 3.36 -20.19
C ILE A 320 2.36 2.27 -20.69
N ASN A 321 1.10 2.60 -20.92
CA ASN A 321 0.12 1.70 -21.51
C ASN A 321 -0.90 2.45 -22.38
N ARG A 322 -0.99 2.08 -23.66
CA ARG A 322 -1.90 2.74 -24.61
C ARG A 322 -3.38 2.44 -24.38
N ASN A 323 -3.70 1.40 -23.62
CA ASN A 323 -5.07 1.09 -23.20
C ASN A 323 -5.46 1.79 -21.90
N GLN A 324 -4.68 2.80 -21.47
CA GLN A 324 -4.93 3.60 -20.26
C GLN A 324 -5.01 2.77 -18.97
N ARG A 325 -4.22 1.66 -18.90
CA ARG A 325 -3.99 0.96 -17.64
C ARG A 325 -3.02 1.72 -16.75
N TYR A 326 -2.21 2.59 -17.35
CA TYR A 326 -1.42 3.65 -16.74
C TYR A 326 -1.81 4.97 -17.37
N ALA A 327 -1.87 6.04 -16.58
CA ALA A 327 -2.32 7.36 -17.03
C ALA A 327 -1.26 8.12 -17.87
N THR A 328 -0.04 7.63 -17.89
CA THR A 328 1.11 8.29 -18.53
C THR A 328 0.85 8.53 -20.03
N ASP A 329 0.84 9.78 -20.40
CA ASP A 329 0.86 10.24 -21.79
C ASP A 329 2.29 10.66 -22.22
N SER A 330 2.42 11.19 -23.45
CA SER A 330 3.72 11.59 -23.98
C SER A 330 4.27 12.86 -23.32
N GLU A 331 3.40 13.79 -22.90
CA GLU A 331 3.80 15.02 -22.23
C GLU A 331 4.25 14.73 -20.80
N GLY A 332 3.48 13.94 -20.03
CA GLY A 332 3.83 13.50 -18.69
C GLY A 332 5.14 12.71 -18.66
N ALA A 333 5.33 11.78 -19.62
CA ALA A 333 6.57 11.03 -19.75
C ALA A 333 7.77 11.96 -20.08
N ALA A 334 7.59 12.95 -20.96
CA ALA A 334 8.64 13.90 -21.32
C ALA A 334 9.01 14.81 -20.12
N ARG A 335 8.01 15.34 -19.42
CA ARG A 335 8.22 16.14 -18.20
C ARG A 335 8.96 15.35 -17.13
N LEU A 336 8.58 14.09 -16.90
CA LEU A 336 9.23 13.25 -15.90
C LEU A 336 10.68 12.91 -16.27
N ARG A 337 10.98 12.67 -17.57
CA ARG A 337 12.36 12.49 -18.03
C ARG A 337 13.22 13.75 -17.84
N LEU A 338 12.67 14.91 -18.16
CA LEU A 338 13.36 16.19 -17.94
C LEU A 338 13.63 16.43 -16.44
N LEU A 339 12.64 16.12 -15.58
CA LEU A 339 12.81 16.19 -14.14
C LEU A 339 13.91 15.25 -13.66
N ALA A 340 13.94 14.03 -14.14
CA ALA A 340 14.94 13.02 -13.80
C ALA A 340 16.35 13.46 -14.22
N GLU A 341 16.49 14.02 -15.43
CA GLU A 341 17.74 14.61 -15.92
C GLU A 341 18.25 15.72 -14.98
N ARG A 342 17.37 16.63 -14.56
CA ARG A 342 17.72 17.74 -13.65
C ARG A 342 18.04 17.26 -12.22
N ALA A 343 17.43 16.16 -11.80
CA ALA A 343 17.64 15.52 -10.51
C ALA A 343 18.86 14.55 -10.51
N GLU A 344 19.50 14.38 -11.67
CA GLU A 344 20.58 13.41 -11.88
C GLU A 344 20.18 11.98 -11.49
N VAL A 345 18.94 11.60 -11.81
CA VAL A 345 18.36 10.27 -11.56
C VAL A 345 18.13 9.55 -12.86
N ASP A 346 18.70 8.35 -13.00
CA ASP A 346 18.39 7.48 -14.13
C ASP A 346 16.96 6.96 -14.04
N VAL A 347 16.25 6.94 -15.18
CA VAL A 347 14.89 6.38 -15.27
C VAL A 347 14.78 5.39 -16.40
N GLN A 348 14.02 4.33 -16.14
CA GLN A 348 13.70 3.29 -17.10
C GLN A 348 12.28 3.47 -17.65
N ALA A 349 11.87 2.63 -18.60
CA ALA A 349 10.49 2.58 -19.07
C ALA A 349 9.98 1.13 -19.06
N PHE A 350 8.72 0.96 -18.71
CA PHE A 350 7.99 -0.30 -18.76
C PHE A 350 6.80 -0.20 -19.72
N VAL A 351 6.73 -1.17 -20.63
CA VAL A 351 5.56 -1.43 -21.48
C VAL A 351 5.23 -2.91 -21.33
N MET A 352 3.98 -3.24 -21.03
CA MET A 352 3.55 -4.64 -20.99
C MET A 352 3.63 -5.27 -22.37
N ARG A 353 4.08 -6.52 -22.47
CA ARG A 353 3.99 -7.31 -23.71
C ARG A 353 2.57 -7.25 -24.27
N ALA A 354 2.45 -7.07 -25.59
CA ALA A 354 1.16 -6.88 -26.26
C ALA A 354 0.20 -8.08 -26.14
N ASP A 355 0.75 -9.28 -25.90
CA ASP A 355 0.01 -10.53 -25.73
C ASP A 355 -0.33 -10.87 -24.26
N LEU A 356 0.05 -10.00 -23.31
CA LEU A 356 -0.26 -10.17 -21.89
C LEU A 356 -1.21 -9.09 -21.39
N ALA A 357 -2.06 -9.46 -20.41
CA ALA A 357 -2.91 -8.50 -19.72
C ALA A 357 -2.06 -7.57 -18.85
N CYS A 358 -2.38 -6.27 -18.86
CA CYS A 358 -1.76 -5.28 -18.01
C CYS A 358 -2.63 -5.06 -16.76
N GLY A 359 -2.01 -5.03 -15.57
CA GLY A 359 -2.62 -4.51 -14.37
C GLY A 359 -2.89 -3.01 -14.51
N SER A 360 -3.61 -2.45 -13.55
CA SER A 360 -3.84 -1.00 -13.45
C SER A 360 -3.25 -0.46 -12.15
N THR A 361 -3.33 0.84 -11.95
CA THR A 361 -2.86 1.58 -10.79
C THR A 361 -3.93 2.59 -10.37
N ILE A 362 -3.70 3.31 -9.28
CA ILE A 362 -4.56 4.46 -8.92
C ILE A 362 -4.47 5.61 -9.94
N GLY A 363 -3.44 5.65 -10.79
CA GLY A 363 -3.19 6.74 -11.73
C GLY A 363 -4.36 7.04 -12.67
N PRO A 364 -4.81 6.08 -13.51
CA PRO A 364 -5.96 6.29 -14.38
C PRO A 364 -7.25 6.63 -13.65
N ILE A 365 -7.45 6.06 -12.45
CA ILE A 365 -8.62 6.32 -11.62
C ILE A 365 -8.60 7.77 -11.15
N THR A 366 -7.51 8.21 -10.54
CA THR A 366 -7.37 9.60 -10.06
C THR A 366 -7.47 10.60 -11.20
N ALA A 367 -6.83 10.33 -12.34
CA ALA A 367 -6.93 11.17 -13.53
C ALA A 367 -8.40 11.33 -14.00
N THR A 368 -9.16 10.25 -14.00
CA THR A 368 -10.57 10.24 -14.42
C THR A 368 -11.47 11.00 -13.43
N GLU A 369 -11.29 10.76 -12.12
CA GLU A 369 -12.13 11.35 -11.07
C GLU A 369 -11.85 12.84 -10.85
N THR A 370 -10.59 13.26 -11.03
CA THR A 370 -10.18 14.63 -10.70
C THR A 370 -9.91 15.52 -11.89
N GLY A 371 -9.58 14.95 -13.05
CA GLY A 371 -9.08 15.69 -14.21
C GLY A 371 -7.63 16.17 -14.06
N ILE A 372 -6.89 15.73 -13.04
CA ILE A 372 -5.49 16.10 -12.84
C ILE A 372 -4.60 15.30 -13.79
N ALA A 373 -3.69 15.96 -14.50
CA ALA A 373 -2.68 15.31 -15.32
C ALA A 373 -1.84 14.35 -14.45
N THR A 374 -1.77 13.08 -14.85
CA THR A 374 -1.16 12.03 -14.02
C THR A 374 -0.13 11.24 -14.82
N THR A 375 1.00 10.94 -14.17
CA THR A 375 2.08 10.12 -14.74
C THR A 375 2.39 8.98 -13.77
N ASP A 376 2.41 7.74 -14.28
CA ASP A 376 2.67 6.54 -13.49
C ASP A 376 4.16 6.18 -13.51
N LEU A 377 4.72 5.94 -12.33
CA LEU A 377 6.08 5.46 -12.15
C LEU A 377 6.19 4.56 -10.92
N GLY A 378 7.34 3.89 -10.76
CA GLY A 378 7.61 3.08 -9.57
C GLY A 378 8.99 2.49 -9.52
N VAL A 379 9.31 1.81 -8.43
CA VAL A 379 10.56 1.06 -8.28
C VAL A 379 10.39 -0.33 -8.90
N PRO A 380 11.36 -0.84 -9.67
CA PRO A 380 11.30 -2.20 -10.18
C PRO A 380 11.43 -3.22 -9.03
N THR A 381 10.48 -4.18 -8.96
CA THR A 381 10.46 -5.23 -7.94
C THR A 381 10.31 -6.60 -8.58
N LEU A 382 10.79 -7.63 -7.88
CA LEU A 382 10.50 -9.04 -8.19
C LEU A 382 9.54 -9.61 -7.17
N ALA A 383 8.83 -10.65 -7.57
CA ALA A 383 7.85 -11.34 -6.75
C ALA A 383 6.74 -10.43 -6.19
N MET A 384 6.34 -9.39 -6.95
CA MET A 384 5.18 -8.56 -6.62
C MET A 384 3.97 -9.42 -6.26
N HIS A 385 3.20 -9.03 -5.23
CA HIS A 385 2.09 -9.79 -4.65
C HIS A 385 2.44 -11.12 -3.96
N SER A 386 3.73 -11.42 -3.82
CA SER A 386 4.17 -12.50 -2.92
C SER A 386 4.09 -12.05 -1.47
N ILE A 387 3.95 -13.01 -0.55
CA ILE A 387 4.10 -12.74 0.89
C ILE A 387 5.51 -12.21 1.23
N ARG A 388 6.47 -12.36 0.29
CA ARG A 388 7.83 -11.82 0.39
C ARG A 388 8.32 -11.38 -0.97
N GLU A 389 8.52 -10.10 -1.12
CA GLU A 389 8.92 -9.40 -2.35
C GLU A 389 10.38 -8.97 -2.27
N LEU A 390 10.94 -8.55 -3.40
CA LEU A 390 12.33 -8.12 -3.50
C LEU A 390 12.45 -6.82 -4.32
N ALA A 391 13.18 -5.85 -3.77
CA ALA A 391 13.57 -4.62 -4.46
C ALA A 391 15.08 -4.39 -4.35
N CYS A 392 15.65 -3.60 -5.26
CA CYS A 392 17.03 -3.14 -5.12
C CYS A 392 17.10 -1.98 -4.09
N ALA A 393 18.04 -2.07 -3.15
CA ALA A 393 18.21 -1.06 -2.12
C ALA A 393 18.58 0.31 -2.69
N ALA A 394 19.35 0.33 -3.80
CA ALA A 394 19.79 1.56 -4.45
C ALA A 394 18.69 2.31 -5.22
N ASP A 395 17.61 1.63 -5.65
CA ASP A 395 16.53 2.28 -6.38
C ASP A 395 15.65 3.16 -5.48
N ILE A 396 15.61 2.87 -4.18
CA ILE A 396 14.75 3.59 -3.22
C ILE A 396 15.20 5.05 -3.02
N PRO A 397 16.48 5.35 -2.69
CA PRO A 397 16.93 6.73 -2.58
C PRO A 397 16.83 7.49 -3.92
N GLN A 398 16.98 6.82 -5.07
CA GLN A 398 16.78 7.46 -6.37
C GLN A 398 15.33 7.90 -6.55
N LEU A 399 14.35 7.07 -6.16
CA LEU A 399 12.94 7.45 -6.18
C LEU A 399 12.69 8.63 -5.22
N VAL A 400 13.21 8.61 -4.00
CA VAL A 400 13.08 9.73 -3.05
C VAL A 400 13.64 11.02 -3.64
N SER A 401 14.85 10.98 -4.25
CA SER A 401 15.47 12.15 -4.90
C SER A 401 14.61 12.70 -6.02
N LEU A 402 14.07 11.83 -6.88
CA LEU A 402 13.19 12.23 -7.98
C LEU A 402 11.90 12.89 -7.47
N LEU A 403 11.26 12.31 -6.44
CA LEU A 403 10.04 12.85 -5.84
C LEU A 403 10.30 14.16 -5.09
N THR A 404 11.47 14.32 -4.45
CA THR A 404 11.88 15.60 -3.82
C THR A 404 12.07 16.68 -4.87
N ALA A 405 12.73 16.38 -6.00
CA ALA A 405 12.87 17.29 -7.12
C ALA A 405 11.49 17.68 -7.73
N PHE A 406 10.56 16.73 -7.79
CA PHE A 406 9.18 16.95 -8.22
C PHE A 406 8.44 17.95 -7.34
N TYR A 407 8.50 17.80 -6.02
CA TYR A 407 7.88 18.71 -5.08
C TYR A 407 8.49 20.12 -5.14
N ARG A 408 9.79 20.23 -5.42
CA ARG A 408 10.52 21.51 -5.60
C ARG A 408 10.32 22.15 -6.97
N ARG A 409 9.49 21.56 -7.84
CA ARG A 409 9.24 22.08 -9.20
C ARG A 409 10.49 22.33 -10.02
N LEU A 410 11.50 21.46 -9.93
CA LEU A 410 12.70 21.57 -10.73
C LEU A 410 12.48 21.28 -12.24
N ALA A 411 11.27 20.88 -12.63
CA ALA A 411 10.91 20.57 -14.02
C ALA A 411 10.39 21.80 -14.76
#